data_a03cc1977492afcfe8c74d040cccdf53
#
_entry.id   a03cc1977492afcfe8c74d040cccdf53
#
_cell.length_a   1.000
_cell.length_b   1.000
_cell.length_c   1.000
_cell.angle_alpha   90.00
_cell.angle_beta   90.00
_cell.angle_gamma   90.00
#
_symmetry.space_group_name_H-M   'P 1'
#
loop_
_entity.id
_entity.type
_entity.pdbx_description
1 polymer ?
#
loop_
_entity_poly.entity_id
_entity_poly.type
_entity_poly.pdbx_seq_one_letter_code
_entity_poly.pdbx_strand_id
1 'polypeptide(L)'
;KEGKVKISKQSPEGKEIILAILHPGEVFGELSITGQEKREEIAIATEDAVICMVDVKDLHMLMEKNPKFNMSITKLIGFKLKKIQNRFESLVFKSSEERVSSFIKELAEEHGKAILGNPEEKLIQLKLTHDDIAKLTSTSRQTVTSTLNALEKSGVILYDRRSIFVKQLSKL
;
A
#
# COMPACT_ATOMS: atom_id res chain seq x y z
N LYS A 1 -8.56 -13.37 1.19
CA LYS A 1 -8.67 -13.97 2.55
C LYS A 1 -7.30 -14.27 3.12
N GLU A 2 -6.36 -14.74 2.30
CA GLU A 2 -5.00 -15.11 2.69
C GLU A 2 -4.02 -14.64 1.63
N GLY A 3 -2.75 -14.46 2.00
CA GLY A 3 -1.68 -14.03 1.10
C GLY A 3 -1.72 -12.54 0.78
N LYS A 4 -0.90 -12.12 -0.19
CA LYS A 4 -0.76 -10.71 -0.61
C LYS A 4 -0.93 -10.56 -2.11
N VAL A 5 -1.56 -9.46 -2.51
CA VAL A 5 -1.81 -9.13 -3.92
C VAL A 5 -1.25 -7.75 -4.22
N LYS A 6 -0.38 -7.69 -5.22
CA LYS A 6 0.12 -6.44 -5.78
C LYS A 6 -0.85 -5.94 -6.85
N ILE A 7 -1.31 -4.71 -6.73
CA ILE A 7 -2.10 -4.01 -7.75
C ILE A 7 -1.18 -3.03 -8.46
N SER A 8 -1.07 -3.15 -9.77
CA SER A 8 -0.22 -2.30 -10.58
C SER A 8 -0.93 -1.83 -11.85
N LYS A 9 -0.38 -0.80 -12.45
CA LYS A 9 -0.78 -0.29 -13.77
C LYS A 9 0.47 -0.07 -14.63
N GLN A 10 0.38 -0.36 -15.91
CA GLN A 10 1.45 -0.12 -16.88
C GLN A 10 1.09 1.03 -17.79
N SER A 11 2.07 1.87 -18.11
CA SER A 11 1.96 2.84 -19.19
C SER A 11 2.09 2.14 -20.56
N PRO A 12 1.70 2.79 -21.67
CA PRO A 12 1.91 2.26 -23.02
C PRO A 12 3.39 1.93 -23.32
N GLU A 13 4.33 2.64 -22.70
CA GLU A 13 5.79 2.44 -22.84
C GLU A 13 6.32 1.35 -21.91
N GLY A 14 5.45 0.63 -21.19
CA GLY A 14 5.81 -0.50 -20.32
C GLY A 14 6.32 -0.10 -18.93
N LYS A 15 6.26 1.18 -18.54
CA LYS A 15 6.57 1.57 -17.15
C LYS A 15 5.48 1.08 -16.21
N GLU A 16 5.88 0.36 -15.17
CA GLU A 16 4.98 -0.11 -14.12
C GLU A 16 4.97 0.86 -12.94
N ILE A 17 3.78 1.18 -12.47
CA ILE A 17 3.58 1.77 -11.13
C ILE A 17 2.82 0.78 -10.26
N ILE A 18 3.18 0.68 -8.98
CA ILE A 18 2.43 -0.10 -8.00
C ILE A 18 1.43 0.84 -7.33
N LEU A 19 0.15 0.50 -7.44
CA LEU A 19 -0.94 1.27 -6.84
C LEU A 19 -1.15 0.89 -5.37
N ALA A 20 -1.09 -0.41 -5.08
CA ALA A 20 -1.24 -0.94 -3.72
C ALA A 20 -0.63 -2.33 -3.58
N ILE A 21 -0.28 -2.69 -2.34
CA ILE A 21 -0.04 -4.07 -1.92
C ILE A 21 -1.12 -4.38 -0.90
N LEU A 22 -1.99 -5.31 -1.27
CA LEU A 22 -3.16 -5.67 -0.49
C LEU A 22 -2.86 -6.84 0.44
N HIS A 23 -3.34 -6.72 1.66
CA HIS A 23 -3.26 -7.71 2.72
C HIS A 23 -4.59 -8.47 2.89
N PRO A 24 -4.63 -9.55 3.67
CA PRO A 24 -5.88 -10.24 3.99
C PRO A 24 -6.94 -9.27 4.56
N GLY A 25 -8.16 -9.36 4.04
CA GLY A 25 -9.27 -8.50 4.41
C GLY A 25 -9.44 -7.25 3.53
N GLU A 26 -8.46 -6.90 2.72
CA GLU A 26 -8.58 -5.77 1.79
C GLU A 26 -9.31 -6.16 0.50
N VAL A 27 -9.93 -5.17 -0.14
CA VAL A 27 -10.79 -5.34 -1.33
C VAL A 27 -10.17 -4.62 -2.52
N PHE A 28 -10.26 -5.19 -3.71
CA PHE A 28 -9.87 -4.56 -4.97
C PHE A 28 -10.90 -4.82 -6.09
N GLY A 29 -10.81 -4.05 -7.16
CA GLY A 29 -11.74 -4.11 -8.28
C GLY A 29 -13.08 -3.43 -7.98
N GLU A 30 -13.15 -2.58 -6.97
CA GLU A 30 -14.35 -1.83 -6.56
C GLU A 30 -14.83 -0.82 -7.60
N LEU A 31 -13.96 -0.39 -8.53
CA LEU A 31 -14.37 0.52 -9.61
C LEU A 31 -15.40 -0.12 -10.56
N SER A 32 -15.51 -1.46 -10.58
CA SER A 32 -16.59 -2.14 -11.30
C SER A 32 -17.98 -1.80 -10.79
N ILE A 33 -18.12 -1.41 -9.50
CA ILE A 33 -19.38 -0.96 -8.89
C ILE A 33 -19.86 0.35 -9.55
N THR A 34 -18.92 1.19 -10.00
CA THR A 34 -19.22 2.49 -10.63
C THR A 34 -19.41 2.41 -12.13
N GLY A 35 -19.48 1.20 -12.71
CA GLY A 35 -19.73 0.99 -14.14
C GLY A 35 -18.46 0.86 -14.98
N GLN A 36 -17.29 0.70 -14.37
CA GLN A 36 -16.07 0.41 -15.14
C GLN A 36 -16.16 -0.99 -15.75
N GLU A 37 -16.33 -1.09 -17.04
CA GLU A 37 -16.45 -2.36 -17.77
C GLU A 37 -15.10 -3.05 -17.99
N LYS A 38 -14.04 -2.29 -18.21
CA LYS A 38 -12.69 -2.82 -18.45
C LYS A 38 -11.78 -2.48 -17.28
N ARG A 39 -11.13 -3.49 -16.75
CA ARG A 39 -10.07 -3.31 -15.75
C ARG A 39 -8.79 -2.87 -16.46
N GLU A 40 -8.20 -1.79 -15.95
CA GLU A 40 -6.91 -1.27 -16.42
C GLU A 40 -5.76 -1.67 -15.47
N GLU A 41 -6.12 -2.22 -14.31
CA GLU A 41 -5.18 -2.64 -13.28
C GLU A 41 -4.83 -4.12 -13.43
N ILE A 42 -3.60 -4.45 -13.08
CA ILE A 42 -3.08 -5.81 -13.04
C ILE A 42 -2.99 -6.22 -11.58
N ALA A 43 -3.61 -7.35 -11.22
CA ALA A 43 -3.53 -7.94 -9.89
C ALA A 43 -2.63 -9.18 -9.93
N ILE A 44 -1.56 -9.19 -9.15
CA ILE A 44 -0.57 -10.26 -9.09
C ILE A 44 -0.44 -10.74 -7.66
N ALA A 45 -0.68 -12.05 -7.43
CA ALA A 45 -0.36 -12.68 -6.15
C ALA A 45 1.16 -12.72 -5.96
N THR A 46 1.68 -12.15 -4.87
CA THR A 46 3.10 -12.12 -4.55
C THR A 46 3.54 -13.29 -3.68
N GLU A 47 2.58 -14.05 -3.18
CA GLU A 47 2.70 -15.30 -2.43
C GLU A 47 1.42 -16.11 -2.64
N ASP A 48 1.34 -17.34 -2.13
CA ASP A 48 0.11 -18.14 -2.17
C ASP A 48 -1.05 -17.34 -1.55
N ALA A 49 -2.14 -17.18 -2.30
CA ALA A 49 -3.23 -16.29 -1.91
C ALA A 49 -4.60 -16.91 -2.17
N VAL A 50 -5.52 -16.68 -1.24
CA VAL A 50 -6.94 -17.05 -1.37
C VAL A 50 -7.78 -15.80 -1.58
N ILE A 51 -8.38 -15.69 -2.78
CA ILE A 51 -9.22 -14.54 -3.17
C ILE A 51 -10.69 -14.97 -3.20
N CYS A 52 -11.54 -14.20 -2.52
CA CYS A 52 -12.99 -14.33 -2.60
C CYS A 52 -13.50 -13.37 -3.68
N MET A 53 -14.14 -13.92 -4.70
CA MET A 53 -14.76 -13.12 -5.76
C MET A 53 -16.26 -12.96 -5.49
N VAL A 54 -16.77 -11.77 -5.77
CA VAL A 54 -18.20 -11.43 -5.71
C VAL A 54 -18.60 -10.86 -7.06
N ASP A 55 -19.69 -11.36 -7.63
CA ASP A 55 -20.25 -10.80 -8.86
C ASP A 55 -20.80 -9.39 -8.60
N VAL A 56 -20.62 -8.49 -9.56
CA VAL A 56 -21.08 -7.09 -9.45
C VAL A 56 -22.60 -6.99 -9.28
N LYS A 57 -23.35 -7.89 -9.92
CA LYS A 57 -24.83 -7.91 -9.79
C LYS A 57 -25.25 -8.29 -8.37
N ASP A 58 -24.57 -9.31 -7.79
CA ASP A 58 -24.86 -9.72 -6.41
C ASP A 58 -24.47 -8.63 -5.42
N LEU A 59 -23.38 -7.92 -5.70
CA LEU A 59 -22.93 -6.81 -4.88
C LEU A 59 -23.92 -5.65 -4.92
N HIS A 60 -24.44 -5.27 -6.10
CA HIS A 60 -25.49 -4.24 -6.23
C HIS A 60 -26.76 -4.65 -5.47
N MET A 61 -27.20 -5.89 -5.61
CA MET A 61 -28.38 -6.40 -4.90
C MET A 61 -28.20 -6.34 -3.37
N LEU A 62 -26.99 -6.66 -2.87
CA LEU A 62 -26.67 -6.54 -1.46
C LEU A 62 -26.67 -5.08 -0.98
N MET A 63 -26.14 -4.15 -1.79
CA MET A 63 -26.13 -2.73 -1.47
C MET A 63 -27.55 -2.14 -1.41
N GLU A 64 -28.43 -2.54 -2.32
CA GLU A 64 -29.84 -2.10 -2.33
C GLU A 64 -30.61 -2.61 -1.11
N LYS A 65 -30.42 -3.88 -0.76
CA LYS A 65 -31.15 -4.53 0.34
C LYS A 65 -30.59 -4.23 1.73
N ASN A 66 -29.35 -3.76 1.82
CA ASN A 66 -28.67 -3.56 3.10
C ASN A 66 -27.99 -2.18 3.18
N PRO A 67 -28.67 -1.16 3.74
CA PRO A 67 -28.13 0.19 3.87
C PRO A 67 -26.83 0.27 4.67
N LYS A 68 -26.62 -0.62 5.66
CA LYS A 68 -25.37 -0.68 6.44
C LYS A 68 -24.21 -1.17 5.57
N PHE A 69 -24.47 -2.16 4.73
CA PHE A 69 -23.48 -2.67 3.79
C PHE A 69 -23.11 -1.60 2.75
N ASN A 70 -24.11 -0.92 2.17
CA ASN A 70 -23.91 0.20 1.25
C ASN A 70 -23.03 1.29 1.88
N MET A 71 -23.32 1.68 3.12
CA MET A 71 -22.50 2.65 3.85
C MET A 71 -21.05 2.15 4.05
N SER A 72 -20.84 0.85 4.27
CA SER A 72 -19.50 0.28 4.41
C SER A 72 -18.71 0.36 3.10
N ILE A 73 -19.33 0.09 1.96
CA ILE A 73 -18.73 0.25 0.63
C ILE A 73 -18.40 1.72 0.36
N THR A 74 -19.33 2.63 0.67
CA THR A 74 -19.10 4.08 0.52
C THR A 74 -17.88 4.55 1.35
N LYS A 75 -17.77 4.10 2.60
CA LYS A 75 -16.61 4.39 3.45
C LYS A 75 -15.31 3.82 2.88
N LEU A 76 -15.34 2.60 2.34
CA LEU A 76 -14.18 1.98 1.69
C LEU A 76 -13.69 2.84 0.50
N ILE A 77 -14.61 3.29 -0.36
CA ILE A 77 -14.27 4.15 -1.50
C ILE A 77 -13.72 5.49 -1.01
N GLY A 78 -14.36 6.11 0.00
CA GLY A 78 -13.87 7.34 0.61
C GLY A 78 -12.46 7.21 1.20
N PHE A 79 -12.19 6.11 1.88
CA PHE A 79 -10.85 5.82 2.41
C PHE A 79 -9.80 5.68 1.29
N LYS A 80 -10.12 4.95 0.22
CA LYS A 80 -9.22 4.83 -0.94
C LYS A 80 -8.98 6.16 -1.64
N LEU A 81 -10.02 6.97 -1.80
CA LEU A 81 -9.89 8.33 -2.34
C LEU A 81 -8.95 9.18 -1.48
N LYS A 82 -9.08 9.12 -0.15
CA LYS A 82 -8.18 9.84 0.76
C LYS A 82 -6.72 9.38 0.62
N LYS A 83 -6.47 8.07 0.47
CA LYS A 83 -5.11 7.55 0.20
C LYS A 83 -4.54 8.11 -1.12
N ILE A 84 -5.35 8.17 -2.17
CA ILE A 84 -4.93 8.75 -3.46
C ILE A 84 -4.61 10.24 -3.31
N GLN A 85 -5.43 11.02 -2.60
CA GLN A 85 -5.17 12.43 -2.32
C GLN A 85 -3.86 12.63 -1.56
N ASN A 86 -3.64 11.89 -0.47
CA ASN A 86 -2.40 11.96 0.31
C ASN A 86 -1.17 11.63 -0.56
N ARG A 87 -1.29 10.64 -1.44
CA ARG A 87 -0.21 10.27 -2.37
C ARG A 87 0.05 11.38 -3.38
N PHE A 88 -0.99 12.00 -3.92
CA PHE A 88 -0.87 13.14 -4.82
C PHE A 88 -0.20 14.33 -4.13
N GLU A 89 -0.64 14.71 -2.92
CA GLU A 89 0.00 15.75 -2.10
C GLU A 89 1.48 15.43 -1.87
N SER A 90 1.81 14.18 -1.57
CA SER A 90 3.18 13.72 -1.37
C SER A 90 4.04 13.88 -2.64
N LEU A 91 3.47 13.65 -3.82
CA LEU A 91 4.17 13.85 -5.10
C LEU A 91 4.45 15.33 -5.39
N VAL A 92 3.57 16.24 -4.94
CA VAL A 92 3.68 17.67 -5.20
C VAL A 92 4.60 18.35 -4.19
N PHE A 93 4.49 17.99 -2.90
CA PHE A 93 5.12 18.75 -1.82
C PHE A 93 6.36 18.10 -1.20
N LYS A 94 6.62 16.81 -1.46
CA LYS A 94 7.74 16.08 -0.85
C LYS A 94 8.84 15.76 -1.87
N SER A 95 10.09 15.86 -1.43
CA SER A 95 11.24 15.32 -2.15
C SER A 95 11.13 13.79 -2.32
N SER A 96 11.94 13.20 -3.18
CA SER A 96 11.98 11.76 -3.38
C SER A 96 12.36 11.00 -2.10
N GLU A 97 13.29 11.55 -1.33
CA GLU A 97 13.75 10.99 -0.05
C GLU A 97 12.66 11.06 1.02
N GLU A 98 11.97 12.20 1.12
CA GLU A 98 10.84 12.37 2.05
C GLU A 98 9.67 11.45 1.70
N ARG A 99 9.42 11.17 0.42
CA ARG A 99 8.40 10.20 -0.01
C ARG A 99 8.73 8.78 0.45
N VAL A 100 10.01 8.38 0.33
CA VAL A 100 10.46 7.07 0.82
C VAL A 100 10.31 6.98 2.34
N SER A 101 10.77 7.98 3.09
CA SER A 101 10.66 8.01 4.56
C SER A 101 9.21 7.97 5.01
N SER A 102 8.34 8.80 4.41
CA SER A 102 6.90 8.82 4.70
C SER A 102 6.22 7.49 4.38
N PHE A 103 6.62 6.81 3.32
CA PHE A 103 6.11 5.48 2.98
C PHE A 103 6.52 4.42 4.01
N ILE A 104 7.77 4.44 4.50
CA ILE A 104 8.21 3.54 5.58
C ILE A 104 7.42 3.81 6.86
N LYS A 105 7.14 5.08 7.16
CA LYS A 105 6.29 5.46 8.29
C LYS A 105 4.88 4.89 8.16
N GLU A 106 4.22 5.10 7.02
CA GLU A 106 2.89 4.55 6.72
C GLU A 106 2.85 3.03 6.88
N LEU A 107 3.85 2.32 6.34
CA LEU A 107 3.98 0.87 6.51
C LEU A 107 4.13 0.46 7.98
N ALA A 108 4.89 1.24 8.78
CA ALA A 108 5.07 0.96 10.20
C ALA A 108 3.77 1.16 10.99
N GLU A 109 2.99 2.18 10.65
CA GLU A 109 1.71 2.48 11.28
C GLU A 109 0.62 1.47 10.91
N GLU A 110 0.52 1.11 9.62
CA GLU A 110 -0.55 0.23 9.12
C GLU A 110 -0.24 -1.27 9.35
N HIS A 111 1.01 -1.68 9.20
CA HIS A 111 1.40 -3.09 9.15
C HIS A 111 2.51 -3.47 10.14
N GLY A 112 3.07 -2.50 10.85
CA GLY A 112 4.13 -2.73 11.82
C GLY A 112 3.61 -3.42 13.08
N LYS A 113 4.26 -4.51 13.47
CA LYS A 113 4.04 -5.14 14.78
C LYS A 113 4.68 -4.29 15.85
N ALA A 114 3.89 -3.84 16.81
CA ALA A 114 4.40 -3.10 17.96
C ALA A 114 5.33 -3.99 18.80
N ILE A 115 6.42 -3.42 19.27
CA ILE A 115 7.32 -4.06 20.24
C ILE A 115 6.83 -3.68 21.64
N LEU A 116 6.71 -4.68 22.52
CA LEU A 116 6.24 -4.48 23.89
C LEU A 116 7.11 -3.46 24.62
N GLY A 117 6.46 -2.41 25.14
CA GLY A 117 7.09 -1.39 25.97
C GLY A 117 7.57 -0.13 25.23
N ASN A 118 7.56 -0.10 23.89
CA ASN A 118 7.97 1.10 23.17
C ASN A 118 7.05 1.37 21.96
N PRO A 119 6.18 2.40 21.99
CA PRO A 119 5.30 2.73 20.89
C PRO A 119 6.03 3.24 19.63
N GLU A 120 7.25 3.75 19.76
CA GLU A 120 8.09 4.21 18.66
C GLU A 120 8.70 3.05 17.86
N GLU A 121 8.76 1.86 18.46
CA GLU A 121 9.38 0.69 17.82
C GLU A 121 8.35 -0.15 17.08
N LYS A 122 8.62 -0.37 15.79
CA LYS A 122 7.76 -1.17 14.91
C LYS A 122 8.60 -2.14 14.08
N LEU A 123 8.14 -3.38 13.98
CA LEU A 123 8.72 -4.37 13.08
C LEU A 123 7.80 -4.56 11.86
N ILE A 124 8.29 -4.17 10.70
CA ILE A 124 7.60 -4.37 9.42
C ILE A 124 8.16 -5.65 8.79
N GLN A 125 7.30 -6.66 8.63
CA GLN A 125 7.64 -7.93 7.97
C GLN A 125 7.02 -7.97 6.57
N LEU A 126 7.57 -7.19 5.66
CA LEU A 126 7.14 -7.13 4.27
C LEU A 126 8.32 -7.47 3.36
N LYS A 127 8.09 -8.43 2.46
CA LYS A 127 9.04 -8.75 1.39
C LYS A 127 8.87 -7.75 0.25
N LEU A 128 9.35 -6.51 0.45
CA LEU A 128 9.40 -5.50 -0.59
C LEU A 128 10.84 -5.34 -1.06
N THR A 129 11.03 -5.39 -2.37
CA THR A 129 12.33 -5.02 -2.96
C THR A 129 12.45 -3.49 -3.01
N HIS A 130 13.68 -2.98 -3.11
CA HIS A 130 13.90 -1.55 -3.34
C HIS A 130 13.21 -1.06 -4.63
N ASP A 131 13.03 -1.93 -5.62
CA ASP A 131 12.31 -1.62 -6.84
C ASP A 131 10.80 -1.47 -6.60
N ASP A 132 10.21 -2.35 -5.77
CA ASP A 132 8.80 -2.21 -5.35
C ASP A 132 8.57 -0.91 -4.59
N ILE A 133 9.44 -0.58 -3.63
CA ILE A 133 9.38 0.69 -2.89
C ILE A 133 9.52 1.87 -3.85
N ALA A 134 10.42 1.81 -4.82
CA ALA A 134 10.61 2.85 -5.82
C ALA A 134 9.33 3.06 -6.67
N LYS A 135 8.69 1.98 -7.12
CA LYS A 135 7.42 2.03 -7.85
C LYS A 135 6.25 2.53 -7.00
N LEU A 136 6.22 2.17 -5.71
CA LEU A 136 5.22 2.66 -4.75
C LEU A 136 5.37 4.14 -4.44
N THR A 137 6.60 4.64 -4.35
CA THR A 137 6.91 6.04 -3.99
C THR A 137 7.15 6.94 -5.20
N SER A 138 7.04 6.40 -6.42
CA SER A 138 7.30 7.12 -7.68
C SER A 138 8.70 7.77 -7.68
N THR A 139 9.72 6.97 -7.32
CA THR A 139 11.12 7.40 -7.29
C THR A 139 12.05 6.35 -7.94
N SER A 140 13.35 6.55 -7.88
CA SER A 140 14.33 5.58 -8.38
C SER A 140 14.73 4.56 -7.30
N ARG A 141 15.08 3.33 -7.74
CA ARG A 141 15.66 2.32 -6.84
C ARG A 141 16.92 2.84 -6.14
N GLN A 142 17.71 3.68 -6.81
CA GLN A 142 18.91 4.28 -6.23
C GLN A 142 18.55 5.22 -5.08
N THR A 143 17.54 6.08 -5.24
CA THR A 143 17.03 6.96 -4.19
C THR A 143 16.54 6.16 -2.99
N VAL A 144 15.78 5.08 -3.22
CA VAL A 144 15.35 4.18 -2.12
C VAL A 144 16.55 3.63 -1.36
N THR A 145 17.54 3.10 -2.09
CA THR A 145 18.75 2.54 -1.45
C THR A 145 19.50 3.58 -0.64
N SER A 146 19.74 4.78 -1.20
CA SER A 146 20.44 5.86 -0.49
C SER A 146 19.68 6.35 0.74
N THR A 147 18.35 6.48 0.63
CA THR A 147 17.50 6.92 1.76
C THR A 147 17.47 5.90 2.89
N LEU A 148 17.27 4.61 2.58
CA LEU A 148 17.29 3.55 3.60
C LEU A 148 18.66 3.46 4.31
N ASN A 149 19.77 3.56 3.57
CA ASN A 149 21.10 3.60 4.14
C ASN A 149 21.31 4.83 5.05
N ALA A 150 20.79 6.00 4.66
CA ALA A 150 20.87 7.21 5.48
C ALA A 150 20.06 7.08 6.79
N LEU A 151 18.85 6.54 6.72
CA LEU A 151 18.01 6.27 7.88
C LEU A 151 18.63 5.22 8.82
N GLU A 152 19.28 4.19 8.27
CA GLU A 152 20.00 3.19 9.07
C GLU A 152 21.23 3.81 9.74
N LYS A 153 22.03 4.56 9.00
CA LYS A 153 23.21 5.25 9.53
C LYS A 153 22.87 6.25 10.63
N SER A 154 21.71 6.90 10.55
CA SER A 154 21.19 7.81 11.59
C SER A 154 20.55 7.08 12.78
N GLY A 155 20.45 5.74 12.73
CA GLY A 155 19.88 4.93 13.80
C GLY A 155 18.35 4.99 13.89
N VAL A 156 17.67 5.50 12.88
CA VAL A 156 16.19 5.58 12.84
C VAL A 156 15.57 4.23 12.51
N ILE A 157 16.21 3.48 11.60
CA ILE A 157 15.78 2.12 11.24
C ILE A 157 16.96 1.14 11.31
N LEU A 158 16.64 -0.16 11.29
CA LEU A 158 17.50 -1.24 10.80
C LEU A 158 16.74 -1.99 9.72
N TYR A 159 17.38 -2.38 8.64
CA TYR A 159 16.69 -3.12 7.61
C TYR A 159 17.53 -4.26 7.04
N ASP A 160 16.83 -5.31 6.60
CA ASP A 160 17.38 -6.42 5.85
C ASP A 160 16.47 -6.77 4.67
N ARG A 161 16.75 -7.90 3.99
CA ARG A 161 15.98 -8.34 2.81
C ARG A 161 14.52 -8.73 3.12
N ARG A 162 14.15 -8.89 4.39
CA ARG A 162 12.85 -9.45 4.81
C ARG A 162 12.07 -8.56 5.77
N SER A 163 12.76 -7.61 6.41
CA SER A 163 12.18 -6.80 7.46
C SER A 163 12.79 -5.41 7.55
N ILE A 164 12.00 -4.47 8.05
CA ILE A 164 12.45 -3.15 8.46
C ILE A 164 12.05 -2.99 9.92
N PHE A 165 13.03 -2.80 10.78
CA PHE A 165 12.82 -2.46 12.17
C PHE A 165 12.95 -0.95 12.34
N VAL A 166 11.83 -0.30 12.61
CA VAL A 166 11.76 1.13 12.92
C VAL A 166 12.02 1.31 14.41
N LYS A 167 13.04 2.07 14.75
CA LYS A 167 13.42 2.40 16.14
C LYS A 167 12.82 3.70 16.63
N GLN A 168 12.60 4.65 15.73
CA GLN A 168 12.14 6.00 16.04
C GLN A 168 11.12 6.45 14.98
N LEU A 169 9.86 6.08 15.19
CA LEU A 169 8.76 6.34 14.27
C LEU A 169 8.53 7.85 14.03
N SER A 170 8.74 8.66 15.08
CA SER A 170 8.60 10.11 15.02
C SER A 170 9.63 10.83 14.14
N LYS A 171 10.72 10.15 13.78
CA LYS A 171 11.79 10.69 12.93
C LYS A 171 11.71 10.30 11.45
N LEU A 172 10.66 9.55 11.08
CA LEU A 172 10.35 9.20 9.69
C LEU A 172 9.46 10.22 9.00
#